data_4eae633bed913a8c5420fda72209a4a5
#
_entry.id   4eae633bed913a8c5420fda72209a4a5
#
_cell.length_a   1.000
_cell.length_b   1.000
_cell.length_c   1.000
_cell.angle_alpha   90.00
_cell.angle_beta   90.00
_cell.angle_gamma   90.00
#
_symmetry.space_group_name_H-M   'P 1'
#
loop_
_entity.id
_entity.type
_entity.pdbx_description
1 polymer ?
#
loop_
_entity_poly.entity_id
_entity_poly.type
_entity_poly.pdbx_seq_one_letter_code
_entity_poly.pdbx_strand_id
1 'polypeptide(L)'
;AKKQAKLAQRRKSLEQAARIASAVDVPMKTRCRLSTNAATGILNTAGEMNATEIVLGLHHKHGLLDSFLGSFAQSILKGTHRQMMVVKCLMPVNTMRRLMVAVPPKAEFEAGFYKWVERLARIGGQLGCRVHFWAHPDTIQRINGYLKKFHSNVRVEFSPMDDWDDLLLMSNKVAYDHLVVIVSARKGAISC
;
A
#
# COMPACT_ATOMS: atom_id res chain seq x y z
N ALA A 1 0.14 -20.62 -29.29
CA ALA A 1 1.05 -21.22 -28.28
C ALA A 1 1.47 -20.26 -27.18
N LYS A 2 2.09 -19.08 -27.45
CA LYS A 2 2.56 -18.12 -26.42
C LYS A 2 1.46 -17.57 -25.48
N LYS A 3 0.26 -17.33 -25.98
CA LYS A 3 -0.87 -16.77 -25.20
C LYS A 3 -1.44 -17.80 -24.21
N GLN A 4 -1.51 -19.06 -24.61
CA GLN A 4 -1.95 -20.17 -23.74
C GLN A 4 -0.93 -20.47 -22.64
N ALA A 5 0.38 -20.46 -22.96
CA ALA A 5 1.44 -20.64 -21.96
C ALA A 5 1.44 -19.54 -20.89
N LYS A 6 1.22 -18.27 -21.28
CA LYS A 6 1.08 -17.15 -20.33
C LYS A 6 -0.15 -17.29 -19.42
N LEU A 7 -1.27 -17.78 -19.96
CA LEU A 7 -2.48 -18.04 -19.18
C LEU A 7 -2.27 -19.16 -18.16
N ALA A 8 -1.64 -20.25 -18.58
CA ALA A 8 -1.31 -21.38 -17.70
C ALA A 8 -0.38 -20.94 -16.56
N GLN A 9 0.65 -20.14 -16.86
CA GLN A 9 1.57 -19.59 -15.83
C GLN A 9 0.84 -18.71 -14.84
N ARG A 10 -0.08 -17.84 -15.30
CA ARG A 10 -0.87 -16.97 -14.41
C ARG A 10 -1.82 -17.75 -13.52
N ARG A 11 -2.47 -18.79 -14.05
CA ARG A 11 -3.31 -19.70 -13.26
C ARG A 11 -2.51 -20.37 -12.15
N LYS A 12 -1.33 -20.90 -12.48
CA LYS A 12 -0.41 -21.51 -11.50
C LYS A 12 -0.02 -20.54 -10.39
N SER A 13 0.27 -19.27 -10.72
CA SER A 13 0.57 -18.23 -9.72
C SER A 13 -0.63 -17.93 -8.81
N LEU A 14 -1.86 -17.91 -9.36
CA LEU A 14 -3.08 -17.73 -8.57
C LEU A 14 -3.36 -18.91 -7.64
N GLU A 15 -3.15 -20.14 -8.11
CA GLU A 15 -3.27 -21.35 -7.30
C GLU A 15 -2.26 -21.35 -6.13
N GLN A 16 -1.03 -20.94 -6.39
CA GLN A 16 -0.01 -20.81 -5.36
C GLN A 16 -0.41 -19.75 -4.32
N ALA A 17 -0.89 -18.59 -4.75
CA ALA A 17 -1.39 -17.55 -3.85
C ALA A 17 -2.57 -18.04 -3.00
N ALA A 18 -3.50 -18.78 -3.59
CA ALA A 18 -4.64 -19.37 -2.88
C ALA A 18 -4.20 -20.40 -1.83
N ARG A 19 -3.18 -21.22 -2.11
CA ARG A 19 -2.61 -22.16 -1.14
C ARG A 19 -1.95 -21.42 0.03
N ILE A 20 -1.20 -20.35 -0.23
CA ILE A 20 -0.58 -19.53 0.82
C ILE A 20 -1.66 -18.91 1.71
N ALA A 21 -2.71 -18.34 1.13
CA ALA A 21 -3.81 -17.75 1.86
C ALA A 21 -4.55 -18.78 2.73
N SER A 22 -4.81 -19.97 2.17
CA SER A 22 -5.46 -21.08 2.90
C SER A 22 -4.61 -21.58 4.07
N ALA A 23 -3.28 -21.58 3.94
CA ALA A 23 -2.37 -22.01 5.00
C ALA A 23 -2.39 -21.10 6.25
N VAL A 24 -2.94 -19.88 6.12
CA VAL A 24 -3.09 -18.89 7.20
C VAL A 24 -4.56 -18.52 7.43
N ASP A 25 -5.50 -19.36 7.00
CA ASP A 25 -6.95 -19.20 7.16
C ASP A 25 -7.50 -17.87 6.60
N VAL A 26 -6.87 -17.32 5.55
CA VAL A 26 -7.36 -16.13 4.85
C VAL A 26 -8.21 -16.55 3.66
N PRO A 27 -9.51 -16.21 3.63
CA PRO A 27 -10.37 -16.51 2.49
C PRO A 27 -9.90 -15.75 1.25
N MET A 28 -9.61 -16.47 0.17
CA MET A 28 -9.14 -15.89 -1.08
C MET A 28 -9.97 -16.41 -2.26
N LYS A 29 -10.50 -15.48 -3.06
CA LYS A 29 -11.15 -15.78 -4.35
C LYS A 29 -10.21 -15.40 -5.49
N THR A 30 -9.89 -16.34 -6.35
CA THR A 30 -9.06 -16.09 -7.53
C THR A 30 -9.91 -15.82 -8.75
N ARG A 31 -9.51 -14.86 -9.57
CA ARG A 31 -10.14 -14.57 -10.87
C ARG A 31 -9.07 -14.34 -11.93
N CYS A 32 -9.27 -14.98 -13.09
CA CYS A 32 -8.46 -14.73 -14.28
C CYS A 32 -9.38 -14.16 -15.36
N ARG A 33 -9.10 -12.93 -15.79
CA ARG A 33 -9.90 -12.20 -16.77
C ARG A 33 -9.05 -11.80 -17.96
N LEU A 34 -9.59 -11.97 -19.15
CA LEU A 34 -9.03 -11.41 -20.37
C LEU A 34 -9.68 -10.05 -20.61
N SER A 35 -8.86 -9.03 -20.78
CA SER A 35 -9.31 -7.68 -21.11
C SER A 35 -8.36 -7.08 -22.15
N THR A 36 -8.88 -6.27 -23.05
CA THR A 36 -8.09 -5.46 -23.98
C THR A 36 -7.33 -4.36 -23.26
N ASN A 37 -7.91 -3.83 -22.17
CA ASN A 37 -7.28 -2.87 -21.27
C ASN A 37 -7.25 -3.45 -19.85
N ALA A 38 -6.05 -3.66 -19.32
CA ALA A 38 -5.85 -4.27 -18.01
C ALA A 38 -6.37 -3.38 -16.86
N ALA A 39 -6.24 -2.05 -16.96
CA ALA A 39 -6.76 -1.13 -15.94
C ALA A 39 -8.29 -1.22 -15.85
N THR A 40 -8.99 -1.18 -16.98
CA THR A 40 -10.45 -1.38 -17.06
C THR A 40 -10.86 -2.74 -16.50
N GLY A 41 -10.10 -3.80 -16.81
CA GLY A 41 -10.37 -5.14 -16.27
C GLY A 41 -10.30 -5.20 -14.75
N ILE A 42 -9.33 -4.51 -14.14
CA ILE A 42 -9.17 -4.41 -12.67
C ILE A 42 -10.33 -3.60 -12.08
N LEU A 43 -10.65 -2.44 -12.65
CA LEU A 43 -11.72 -1.58 -12.15
C LEU A 43 -13.08 -2.28 -12.16
N ASN A 44 -13.41 -2.97 -13.26
CA ASN A 44 -14.64 -3.75 -13.38
C ASN A 44 -14.68 -4.88 -12.34
N THR A 45 -13.57 -5.61 -12.17
CA THR A 45 -13.50 -6.68 -11.18
C THR A 45 -13.63 -6.13 -9.75
N ALA A 46 -13.00 -5.00 -9.45
CA ALA A 46 -13.14 -4.33 -8.16
C ALA A 46 -14.60 -3.89 -7.88
N GLY A 47 -15.32 -3.44 -8.91
CA GLY A 47 -16.75 -3.13 -8.83
C GLY A 47 -17.61 -4.38 -8.59
N GLU A 48 -17.43 -5.41 -9.40
CA GLU A 48 -18.17 -6.68 -9.31
C GLU A 48 -17.98 -7.38 -7.93
N MET A 49 -16.81 -7.21 -7.32
CA MET A 49 -16.49 -7.81 -6.03
C MET A 49 -16.77 -6.89 -4.84
N ASN A 50 -17.30 -5.69 -5.05
CA ASN A 50 -17.46 -4.66 -4.02
C ASN A 50 -16.18 -4.43 -3.19
N ALA A 51 -15.01 -4.47 -3.86
CA ALA A 51 -13.73 -4.28 -3.19
C ALA A 51 -13.65 -2.89 -2.55
N THR A 52 -13.16 -2.81 -1.34
CA THR A 52 -12.96 -1.54 -0.62
C THR A 52 -11.60 -0.93 -0.92
N GLU A 53 -10.64 -1.75 -1.36
CA GLU A 53 -9.25 -1.40 -1.55
C GLU A 53 -8.68 -2.14 -2.76
N ILE A 54 -7.75 -1.51 -3.47
CA ILE A 54 -7.00 -2.13 -4.57
C ILE A 54 -5.52 -2.15 -4.21
N VAL A 55 -4.91 -3.32 -4.24
CA VAL A 55 -3.46 -3.46 -4.02
C VAL A 55 -2.80 -3.90 -5.32
N LEU A 56 -1.82 -3.12 -5.79
CA LEU A 56 -1.06 -3.40 -7.00
C LEU A 56 0.39 -3.71 -6.66
N GLY A 57 0.86 -4.87 -7.09
CA GLY A 57 2.28 -5.21 -7.08
C GLY A 57 3.00 -4.67 -8.33
N LEU A 58 4.13 -3.98 -8.12
CA LEU A 58 5.00 -3.55 -9.22
C LEU A 58 6.09 -4.59 -9.47
N HIS A 59 6.25 -5.01 -10.73
CA HIS A 59 7.35 -5.89 -11.14
C HIS A 59 8.61 -5.10 -11.51
N HIS A 60 9.78 -5.71 -11.27
CA HIS A 60 11.11 -5.12 -11.40
C HIS A 60 11.54 -4.59 -12.79
N LYS A 61 10.73 -4.74 -13.84
CA LYS A 61 11.18 -4.56 -15.23
C LYS A 61 11.04 -3.15 -15.82
N HIS A 62 10.53 -2.17 -15.08
CA HIS A 62 10.43 -0.81 -15.60
C HIS A 62 11.36 0.13 -14.83
N GLY A 63 12.15 0.90 -15.60
CA GLY A 63 13.18 1.79 -15.08
C GLY A 63 12.63 2.79 -14.06
N LEU A 64 13.50 3.24 -13.17
CA LEU A 64 13.24 4.19 -12.08
C LEU A 64 12.75 5.58 -12.53
N LEU A 65 12.64 5.83 -13.84
CA LEU A 65 12.38 7.16 -14.40
C LEU A 65 10.97 7.37 -14.98
N ASP A 66 10.17 6.32 -15.11
CA ASP A 66 8.77 6.52 -15.47
C ASP A 66 7.99 6.91 -14.23
N SER A 67 7.54 8.16 -14.18
CA SER A 67 6.73 8.83 -13.16
C SER A 67 6.27 7.89 -12.02
N PHE A 68 6.54 8.25 -10.80
CA PHE A 68 6.46 7.49 -9.53
C PHE A 68 5.41 6.35 -9.44
N LEU A 69 4.34 6.42 -10.21
CA LEU A 69 3.24 5.43 -10.23
C LEU A 69 3.08 4.68 -11.56
N GLY A 70 3.76 5.08 -12.64
CA GLY A 70 3.53 4.54 -13.98
C GLY A 70 2.11 4.83 -14.54
N SER A 71 2.00 4.93 -15.85
CA SER A 71 0.73 5.23 -16.53
C SER A 71 -0.41 4.25 -16.21
N PHE A 72 -0.06 2.99 -15.98
CA PHE A 72 -1.02 1.93 -15.62
C PHE A 72 -1.66 2.16 -14.26
N ALA A 73 -0.85 2.39 -13.21
CA ALA A 73 -1.35 2.67 -11.86
C ALA A 73 -2.15 3.97 -11.81
N GLN A 74 -1.70 5.01 -12.54
CA GLN A 74 -2.43 6.27 -12.68
C GLN A 74 -3.80 6.07 -13.34
N SER A 75 -3.90 5.22 -14.36
CA SER A 75 -5.18 4.91 -15.03
C SER A 75 -6.17 4.26 -14.06
N ILE A 76 -5.70 3.36 -13.20
CA ILE A 76 -6.54 2.75 -12.17
C ILE A 76 -6.94 3.79 -11.13
N LEU A 77 -5.99 4.60 -10.65
CA LEU A 77 -6.24 5.63 -9.64
C LEU A 77 -7.29 6.65 -10.09
N LYS A 78 -7.26 7.06 -11.37
CA LYS A 78 -8.26 7.96 -11.95
C LYS A 78 -9.64 7.32 -12.10
N GLY A 79 -9.70 6.00 -12.28
CA GLY A 79 -10.95 5.25 -12.52
C GLY A 79 -11.66 4.77 -11.25
N THR A 80 -11.16 5.08 -10.05
CA THR A 80 -11.77 4.62 -8.80
C THR A 80 -11.65 5.64 -7.67
N HIS A 81 -12.62 5.63 -6.74
CA HIS A 81 -12.54 6.35 -5.46
C HIS A 81 -12.07 5.46 -4.30
N ARG A 82 -11.78 4.19 -4.56
CA ARG A 82 -11.30 3.23 -3.56
C ARG A 82 -9.90 3.59 -3.10
N GLN A 83 -9.56 3.20 -1.88
CA GLN A 83 -8.18 3.25 -1.43
C GLN A 83 -7.31 2.40 -2.35
N MET A 84 -6.14 2.89 -2.71
CA MET A 84 -5.22 2.19 -3.57
C MET A 84 -3.84 2.12 -2.91
N MET A 85 -3.27 0.93 -2.89
CA MET A 85 -1.91 0.69 -2.43
C MET A 85 -1.08 0.17 -3.60
N VAL A 86 0.05 0.81 -3.86
CA VAL A 86 1.02 0.35 -4.85
C VAL A 86 2.25 -0.14 -4.09
N VAL A 87 2.61 -1.40 -4.31
CA VAL A 87 3.65 -2.08 -3.52
C VAL A 87 4.78 -2.56 -4.42
N LYS A 88 6.00 -2.23 -4.04
CA LYS A 88 7.22 -2.76 -4.64
C LYS A 88 8.10 -3.33 -3.52
N CYS A 89 8.08 -4.64 -3.35
CA CYS A 89 8.93 -5.32 -2.39
C CYS A 89 10.20 -5.81 -3.09
N LEU A 90 11.36 -5.31 -2.63
CA LEU A 90 12.68 -5.74 -3.09
C LEU A 90 13.19 -6.95 -2.29
N MET A 91 12.68 -7.11 -1.09
CA MET A 91 13.00 -8.15 -0.12
C MET A 91 11.70 -8.86 0.32
N PRO A 92 11.76 -10.08 0.83
CA PRO A 92 10.61 -10.74 1.42
C PRO A 92 10.02 -9.92 2.58
N VAL A 93 8.69 -9.76 2.60
CA VAL A 93 8.00 -8.86 3.56
C VAL A 93 8.23 -9.28 5.02
N ASN A 94 8.38 -10.57 5.27
CA ASN A 94 8.65 -11.14 6.60
C ASN A 94 10.06 -10.82 7.13
N THR A 95 10.95 -10.25 6.32
CA THR A 95 12.27 -9.79 6.76
C THR A 95 12.28 -8.32 7.17
N MET A 96 11.17 -7.62 6.97
CA MET A 96 11.06 -6.21 7.30
C MET A 96 10.98 -6.00 8.81
N ARG A 97 11.82 -5.12 9.33
CA ARG A 97 11.87 -4.78 10.77
C ARG A 97 11.18 -3.48 11.12
N ARG A 98 10.97 -2.62 10.13
CA ARG A 98 10.35 -1.30 10.33
C ARG A 98 9.57 -0.87 9.09
N LEU A 99 8.40 -0.30 9.33
CA LEU A 99 7.67 0.51 8.36
C LEU A 99 8.01 1.97 8.61
N MET A 100 8.61 2.63 7.62
CA MET A 100 8.89 4.07 7.63
C MET A 100 7.80 4.78 6.84
N VAL A 101 6.94 5.52 7.51
CA VAL A 101 5.71 6.09 6.91
C VAL A 101 5.81 7.60 6.83
N ALA A 102 5.93 8.14 5.63
CA ALA A 102 5.83 9.58 5.37
C ALA A 102 4.37 9.96 5.14
N VAL A 103 3.89 10.93 5.89
CA VAL A 103 2.50 11.38 5.88
C VAL A 103 2.43 12.85 5.52
N PRO A 104 1.65 13.27 4.51
CA PRO A 104 1.52 14.67 4.14
C PRO A 104 0.85 15.48 5.25
N PRO A 105 1.14 16.79 5.36
CA PRO A 105 0.41 17.69 6.23
C PRO A 105 -1.09 17.65 5.94
N LYS A 106 -1.91 17.80 6.96
CA LYS A 106 -3.39 17.81 6.87
C LYS A 106 -4.02 16.47 6.44
N ALA A 107 -3.27 15.37 6.45
CA ALA A 107 -3.79 14.04 6.09
C ALA A 107 -4.96 13.61 7.00
N GLU A 108 -5.02 14.09 8.24
CA GLU A 108 -6.09 13.79 9.20
C GLU A 108 -7.47 14.30 8.76
N PHE A 109 -7.54 15.21 7.81
CA PHE A 109 -8.80 15.73 7.25
C PHE A 109 -9.31 14.91 6.05
N GLU A 110 -8.54 13.93 5.56
CA GLU A 110 -8.94 13.08 4.46
C GLU A 110 -9.91 11.97 4.91
N ALA A 111 -10.95 11.74 4.12
CA ALA A 111 -11.96 10.71 4.43
C ALA A 111 -11.39 9.29 4.59
N GLY A 112 -10.21 9.01 3.98
CA GLY A 112 -9.50 7.73 4.07
C GLY A 112 -8.54 7.61 5.23
N PHE A 113 -8.35 8.64 6.05
CA PHE A 113 -7.29 8.73 7.05
C PHE A 113 -7.23 7.50 7.98
N TYR A 114 -8.28 7.23 8.70
CA TYR A 114 -8.31 6.11 9.65
C TYR A 114 -8.21 4.73 8.98
N LYS A 115 -8.63 4.62 7.72
CA LYS A 115 -8.54 3.36 6.97
C LYS A 115 -7.09 2.96 6.70
N TRP A 116 -6.26 3.90 6.21
CA TRP A 116 -4.87 3.58 5.95
C TRP A 116 -4.05 3.49 7.25
N VAL A 117 -4.35 4.30 8.28
CA VAL A 117 -3.73 4.17 9.61
C VAL A 117 -3.95 2.77 10.17
N GLU A 118 -5.19 2.30 10.17
CA GLU A 118 -5.56 0.96 10.60
C GLU A 118 -4.82 -0.12 9.78
N ARG A 119 -4.77 0.04 8.45
CA ARG A 119 -4.08 -0.90 7.56
C ARG A 119 -2.60 -1.03 7.93
N LEU A 120 -1.91 0.08 8.12
CA LEU A 120 -0.49 0.07 8.49
C LEU A 120 -0.26 -0.48 9.89
N ALA A 121 -1.13 -0.18 10.85
CA ALA A 121 -1.07 -0.76 12.19
C ALA A 121 -1.21 -2.30 12.15
N ARG A 122 -2.17 -2.81 11.39
CA ARG A 122 -2.35 -4.27 11.20
C ARG A 122 -1.14 -4.92 10.53
N ILE A 123 -0.59 -4.30 9.49
CA ILE A 123 0.64 -4.79 8.82
C ILE A 123 1.79 -4.83 9.83
N GLY A 124 2.01 -3.75 10.60
CA GLY A 124 3.03 -3.69 11.62
C GLY A 124 2.86 -4.78 12.69
N GLY A 125 1.64 -5.00 13.16
CA GLY A 125 1.32 -6.05 14.12
C GLY A 125 1.54 -7.45 13.57
N GLN A 126 1.10 -7.74 12.35
CA GLN A 126 1.27 -9.05 11.71
C GLN A 126 2.73 -9.38 11.38
N LEU A 127 3.50 -8.38 10.96
CA LEU A 127 4.93 -8.56 10.69
C LEU A 127 5.79 -8.51 11.96
N GLY A 128 5.21 -8.13 13.11
CA GLY A 128 5.96 -7.91 14.35
C GLY A 128 6.98 -6.78 14.24
N CYS A 129 6.84 -5.89 13.26
CA CYS A 129 7.74 -4.79 13.02
C CYS A 129 7.25 -3.49 13.69
N ARG A 130 8.15 -2.51 13.78
CA ARG A 130 7.85 -1.19 14.30
C ARG A 130 7.31 -0.29 13.19
N VAL A 131 6.27 0.50 13.48
CA VAL A 131 5.73 1.49 12.54
C VAL A 131 6.18 2.87 12.98
N HIS A 132 6.98 3.53 12.14
CA HIS A 132 7.52 4.85 12.41
C HIS A 132 6.86 5.88 11.49
N PHE A 133 6.01 6.72 12.06
CA PHE A 133 5.32 7.78 11.34
C PHE A 133 6.14 9.08 11.36
N TRP A 134 6.34 9.66 10.19
CA TRP A 134 6.90 10.97 9.95
C TRP A 134 5.77 11.86 9.46
N ALA A 135 5.33 12.81 10.28
CA ALA A 135 4.14 13.60 10.01
C ALA A 135 4.17 14.93 10.77
N HIS A 136 3.29 15.85 10.37
CA HIS A 136 3.05 17.08 11.12
C HIS A 136 2.57 16.76 12.54
N PRO A 137 2.95 17.56 13.56
CA PRO A 137 2.58 17.32 14.96
C PRO A 137 1.09 17.09 15.21
N ASP A 138 0.20 17.84 14.54
CA ASP A 138 -1.26 17.66 14.66
C ASP A 138 -1.71 16.29 14.12
N THR A 139 -1.16 15.88 12.99
CA THR A 139 -1.41 14.56 12.40
C THR A 139 -0.90 13.45 13.31
N ILE A 140 0.29 13.61 13.92
CA ILE A 140 0.85 12.69 14.92
C ILE A 140 -0.11 12.52 16.10
N GLN A 141 -0.66 13.60 16.62
CA GLN A 141 -1.61 13.55 17.73
C GLN A 141 -2.84 12.72 17.39
N ARG A 142 -3.37 12.88 16.17
CA ARG A 142 -4.53 12.10 15.69
C ARG A 142 -4.20 10.62 15.51
N ILE A 143 -3.08 10.29 14.86
CA ILE A 143 -2.61 8.91 14.69
C ILE A 143 -2.41 8.25 16.05
N ASN A 144 -1.67 8.89 16.95
CA ASN A 144 -1.35 8.36 18.27
C ASN A 144 -2.61 8.10 19.11
N GLY A 145 -3.56 9.05 19.11
CA GLY A 145 -4.85 8.89 19.79
C GLY A 145 -5.64 7.69 19.28
N TYR A 146 -5.69 7.51 17.96
CA TYR A 146 -6.36 6.36 17.34
C TYR A 146 -5.67 5.03 17.70
N LEU A 147 -4.34 4.97 17.54
CA LEU A 147 -3.59 3.74 17.79
C LEU A 147 -3.61 3.32 19.26
N LYS A 148 -3.52 4.25 20.20
CA LYS A 148 -3.66 3.95 21.63
C LYS A 148 -5.02 3.33 21.97
N LYS A 149 -6.07 3.77 21.30
CA LYS A 149 -7.44 3.28 21.55
C LYS A 149 -7.71 1.91 20.92
N PHE A 150 -7.22 1.66 19.71
CA PHE A 150 -7.63 0.50 18.92
C PHE A 150 -6.50 -0.51 18.62
N HIS A 151 -5.23 -0.09 18.74
CA HIS A 151 -4.05 -0.89 18.37
C HIS A 151 -2.88 -0.71 19.35
N SER A 152 -3.17 -0.72 20.65
CA SER A 152 -2.17 -0.48 21.72
C SER A 152 -1.01 -1.49 21.74
N ASN A 153 -1.17 -2.64 21.10
CA ASN A 153 -0.14 -3.68 20.97
C ASN A 153 0.86 -3.44 19.84
N VAL A 154 0.60 -2.48 18.95
CA VAL A 154 1.51 -2.16 17.84
C VAL A 154 2.61 -1.22 18.34
N ARG A 155 3.86 -1.57 18.06
CA ARG A 155 5.00 -0.72 18.39
C ARG A 155 5.10 0.43 17.42
N VAL A 156 4.86 1.65 17.92
CA VAL A 156 4.86 2.86 17.10
C VAL A 156 5.94 3.85 17.55
N GLU A 157 6.50 4.58 16.60
CA GLU A 157 7.38 5.71 16.80
C GLU A 157 6.88 6.89 15.96
N PHE A 158 7.20 8.10 16.39
CA PHE A 158 6.84 9.31 15.70
C PHE A 158 8.03 10.24 15.57
N SER A 159 8.16 10.90 14.42
CA SER A 159 9.08 12.01 14.17
C SER A 159 8.33 13.14 13.48
N PRO A 160 8.60 14.40 13.85
CA PRO A 160 8.00 15.52 13.17
C PRO A 160 8.51 15.62 11.73
N MET A 161 7.60 16.00 10.82
CA MET A 161 7.85 16.30 9.43
C MET A 161 6.84 17.37 9.03
N ASP A 162 7.31 18.60 8.83
CA ASP A 162 6.43 19.75 8.59
C ASP A 162 6.00 19.82 7.12
N ASP A 163 6.88 19.41 6.22
CA ASP A 163 6.63 19.38 4.79
C ASP A 163 7.41 18.26 4.07
N TRP A 164 7.30 18.21 2.74
CA TRP A 164 7.97 17.20 1.94
C TRP A 164 9.49 17.40 1.80
N ASP A 165 10.02 18.57 2.12
CA ASP A 165 11.47 18.82 2.10
C ASP A 165 12.16 18.04 3.22
N ASP A 166 11.44 17.79 4.32
CA ASP A 166 11.89 16.93 5.41
C ASP A 166 12.00 15.44 5.06
N LEU A 167 11.46 15.02 3.91
CA LEU A 167 11.56 13.63 3.42
C LEU A 167 13.01 13.17 3.29
N LEU A 168 13.94 14.09 3.00
CA LEU A 168 15.37 13.80 2.95
C LEU A 168 15.91 13.37 4.32
N LEU A 169 15.41 13.98 5.42
CA LEU A 169 15.79 13.61 6.79
C LEU A 169 15.32 12.17 7.11
N MET A 170 14.12 11.81 6.68
CA MET A 170 13.62 10.44 6.82
C MET A 170 14.46 9.47 5.99
N SER A 171 14.80 9.83 4.74
CA SER A 171 15.54 8.97 3.82
C SER A 171 16.89 8.55 4.36
N ASN A 172 17.59 9.43 5.08
CA ASN A 172 18.88 9.16 5.71
C ASN A 172 18.80 8.11 6.84
N LYS A 173 17.59 7.82 7.34
CA LYS A 173 17.34 6.81 8.38
C LYS A 173 16.79 5.49 7.82
N VAL A 174 16.60 5.39 6.51
CA VAL A 174 16.12 4.17 5.86
C VAL A 174 17.26 3.16 5.79
N ALA A 175 17.00 1.94 6.27
CA ALA A 175 17.90 0.79 6.15
C ALA A 175 17.33 -0.24 5.16
N TYR A 176 18.14 -1.22 4.79
CA TYR A 176 17.76 -2.24 3.80
C TYR A 176 16.58 -3.12 4.24
N ASP A 177 16.36 -3.27 5.55
CA ASP A 177 15.27 -4.04 6.16
C ASP A 177 14.06 -3.16 6.53
N HIS A 178 14.01 -1.93 6.01
CA HIS A 178 12.88 -1.03 6.18
C HIS A 178 11.97 -1.06 4.95
N LEU A 179 10.66 -1.06 5.17
CA LEU A 179 9.65 -0.80 4.15
C LEU A 179 9.25 0.67 4.20
N VAL A 180 9.53 1.40 3.14
CA VAL A 180 9.12 2.81 3.03
C VAL A 180 7.70 2.90 2.49
N VAL A 181 6.86 3.65 3.17
CA VAL A 181 5.47 3.92 2.80
C VAL A 181 5.29 5.43 2.64
N ILE A 182 4.78 5.85 1.51
CA ILE A 182 4.43 7.24 1.25
C ILE A 182 2.91 7.32 1.16
N VAL A 183 2.31 8.05 2.09
CA VAL A 183 0.88 8.37 2.05
C VAL A 183 0.70 9.54 1.11
N SER A 184 -0.25 9.45 0.20
CA SER A 184 -0.54 10.50 -0.77
C SER A 184 -2.04 10.62 -0.96
N ALA A 185 -2.51 11.84 -1.10
CA ALA A 185 -3.88 12.14 -1.44
C ALA A 185 -4.04 12.28 -2.97
N ARG A 186 -5.28 12.33 -3.42
CA ARG A 186 -5.61 12.59 -4.82
C ARG A 186 -5.50 14.08 -5.11
N LYS A 187 -5.20 14.41 -6.36
CA LYS A 187 -5.20 15.81 -6.81
C LYS A 187 -6.53 16.49 -6.45
N GLY A 188 -6.45 17.64 -5.80
CA GLY A 188 -7.60 18.41 -5.33
C GLY A 188 -8.09 18.04 -3.93
N ALA A 189 -7.46 17.09 -3.25
CA ALA A 189 -7.68 16.80 -1.84
C ALA A 189 -6.92 17.81 -0.95
N ILE A 190 -7.28 17.87 0.35
CA ILE A 190 -6.77 18.87 1.30
C ILE A 190 -5.26 18.67 1.57
N SER A 191 -4.83 17.42 1.55
CA SER A 191 -3.45 17.01 1.85
C SER A 191 -2.60 16.75 0.58
N CYS A 192 -3.07 17.21 -0.59
CA CYS A 192 -2.37 17.04 -1.88
C CYS A 192 -1.37 18.17 -2.11
#